data_19c910cd366b9a8218449824af804c27
#
_entry.id   19c910cd366b9a8218449824af804c27
#
_cell.length_a   1.000
_cell.length_b   1.000
_cell.length_c   1.000
_cell.angle_alpha   90.00
_cell.angle_beta   90.00
_cell.angle_gamma   90.00
#
_symmetry.space_group_name_H-M   'P 1'
#
loop_
_entity.id
_entity.type
_entity.pdbx_description
1 polymer ?
#
loop_
_entity_poly.entity_id
_entity_poly.type
_entity_poly.pdbx_seq_one_letter_code
_entity_poly.pdbx_strand_id
1 'polypeptide(L)'
;GDKVKINTKLTTRTDNLIPIAEQMLTGNALVMREGKLTPRNENEAYNSQTYSRSGIGMSQDGKTLYLIVIDYKSSTSVGTNTATMCYILKQAGAWNVANMDAGGSAQMMLRGNLVNNPADGKERPVSNGFMIFTNAPEDNTLNSLAFDNYNLEVPSYSCFEPTILGYNSYGVLIDTDVQEFTLSCDASLGTISSDGKKFYASPNATSGYLHVTSGTATGKIKVTVKEADIVMKNSEIIADKAHPYSLEVISHIGENTFTYDPSSLSWSIEDPTVCKIENGILTGIKNGTTNITGSIGNFSGNMKVTVEIPESPKIPADDFSGWTTKSISSITDATVTPSGNN
;
A
#
# COMPACT_ATOMS: atom_id res chain seq x y z
N GLY A 1 11.13 0.94 -64.60
CA GLY A 1 11.13 0.08 -63.41
C GLY A 1 9.91 -0.84 -63.46
N ASP A 2 10.12 -2.09 -63.06
CA ASP A 2 9.06 -3.09 -63.06
C ASP A 2 8.01 -2.77 -62.00
N LYS A 3 6.74 -2.98 -62.31
CA LYS A 3 5.64 -2.81 -61.37
C LYS A 3 5.44 -4.12 -60.60
N VAL A 4 5.62 -4.06 -59.27
CA VAL A 4 5.36 -5.18 -58.39
C VAL A 4 3.99 -4.99 -57.72
N LYS A 5 3.15 -6.03 -57.76
CA LYS A 5 1.88 -6.06 -57.05
C LYS A 5 2.07 -6.92 -55.79
N ILE A 6 1.92 -6.30 -54.63
CA ILE A 6 1.96 -6.98 -53.34
C ILE A 6 0.52 -7.26 -52.89
N ASN A 7 0.20 -8.54 -52.67
CA ASN A 7 -1.06 -8.94 -52.05
C ASN A 7 -0.80 -9.43 -50.64
N THR A 8 -1.49 -8.85 -49.69
CA THR A 8 -1.47 -9.28 -48.29
C THR A 8 -2.83 -9.84 -47.87
N LYS A 9 -2.82 -10.91 -47.11
CA LYS A 9 -4.03 -11.44 -46.47
C LYS A 9 -3.75 -11.80 -45.04
N LEU A 10 -4.73 -11.60 -44.17
CA LEU A 10 -4.70 -12.04 -42.78
C LEU A 10 -5.38 -13.40 -42.69
N THR A 11 -4.69 -14.34 -42.05
CA THR A 11 -5.21 -15.68 -41.80
C THR A 11 -4.98 -16.09 -40.37
N THR A 12 -5.81 -16.99 -39.85
CA THR A 12 -5.53 -17.71 -38.62
C THR A 12 -4.38 -18.72 -38.82
N ARG A 13 -3.91 -19.35 -37.77
CA ARG A 13 -2.91 -20.45 -37.83
C ARG A 13 -3.38 -21.65 -38.69
N THR A 14 -4.66 -21.76 -38.90
CA THR A 14 -5.31 -22.82 -39.70
C THR A 14 -5.70 -22.35 -41.11
N ASP A 15 -5.05 -21.29 -41.59
CA ASP A 15 -5.30 -20.67 -42.92
C ASP A 15 -6.72 -20.14 -43.16
N ASN A 16 -7.51 -20.00 -42.10
CA ASN A 16 -8.82 -19.35 -42.22
C ASN A 16 -8.64 -17.84 -42.35
N LEU A 17 -9.26 -17.23 -43.31
CA LEU A 17 -9.28 -15.78 -43.48
C LEU A 17 -9.96 -15.13 -42.27
N ILE A 18 -9.34 -14.08 -41.75
CA ILE A 18 -9.96 -13.17 -40.80
C ILE A 18 -10.70 -12.12 -41.63
N PRO A 19 -12.03 -12.16 -41.69
CA PRO A 19 -12.79 -11.31 -42.61
C PRO A 19 -12.69 -9.83 -42.28
N ILE A 20 -12.59 -9.47 -41.01
CA ILE A 20 -12.46 -8.08 -40.53
C ILE A 20 -11.66 -8.09 -39.22
N ALA A 21 -10.56 -7.36 -39.19
CA ALA A 21 -9.86 -6.99 -37.96
C ALA A 21 -9.93 -5.47 -37.81
N GLU A 22 -10.76 -4.98 -36.91
CA GLU A 22 -10.86 -3.54 -36.65
C GLU A 22 -9.63 -3.03 -35.90
N GLN A 23 -9.11 -3.85 -35.00
CA GLN A 23 -7.95 -3.55 -34.18
C GLN A 23 -7.01 -4.76 -34.15
N MET A 24 -5.71 -4.52 -34.28
CA MET A 24 -4.74 -5.58 -34.27
C MET A 24 -3.46 -5.13 -33.59
N LEU A 25 -2.97 -5.93 -32.62
CA LEU A 25 -1.73 -5.74 -31.95
C LEU A 25 -0.93 -7.03 -32.00
N THR A 26 0.36 -6.93 -32.29
CA THR A 26 1.25 -8.09 -32.27
C THR A 26 1.88 -8.26 -30.89
N GLY A 27 1.82 -9.48 -30.36
CA GLY A 27 2.58 -9.89 -29.20
C GLY A 27 3.72 -10.83 -29.59
N ASN A 28 4.57 -11.19 -28.64
CA ASN A 28 5.62 -12.18 -28.86
C ASN A 28 5.00 -13.57 -29.18
N ALA A 29 4.05 -14.02 -28.37
CA ALA A 29 3.39 -15.32 -28.56
C ALA A 29 2.05 -15.41 -27.85
N LEU A 30 1.18 -16.29 -28.36
CA LEU A 30 0.08 -16.85 -27.57
C LEU A 30 0.70 -17.95 -26.67
N VAL A 31 0.88 -17.65 -25.41
CA VAL A 31 1.60 -18.52 -24.46
C VAL A 31 0.69 -19.43 -23.63
N MET A 32 -0.61 -19.12 -23.56
CA MET A 32 -1.64 -20.00 -23.03
C MET A 32 -2.84 -20.03 -23.95
N ARG A 33 -3.36 -21.20 -24.24
CA ARG A 33 -4.57 -21.44 -25.01
C ARG A 33 -5.44 -22.44 -24.27
N GLU A 34 -6.74 -22.12 -24.17
CA GLU A 34 -7.73 -23.00 -23.53
C GLU A 34 -7.28 -23.48 -22.13
N GLY A 35 -6.70 -22.56 -21.35
CA GLY A 35 -6.22 -22.83 -20.01
C GLY A 35 -4.96 -23.70 -19.90
N LYS A 36 -4.28 -23.99 -21.03
CA LYS A 36 -3.04 -24.79 -21.08
C LYS A 36 -1.90 -24.00 -21.70
N LEU A 37 -0.69 -24.16 -21.17
CA LEU A 37 0.51 -23.60 -21.78
C LEU A 37 0.70 -24.15 -23.19
N THR A 38 1.13 -23.30 -24.13
CA THR A 38 1.46 -23.73 -25.48
C THR A 38 2.88 -24.31 -25.52
N PRO A 39 3.19 -25.26 -26.46
CA PRO A 39 4.55 -25.79 -26.62
C PRO A 39 5.60 -24.71 -26.87
N ARG A 40 5.23 -23.60 -27.49
CA ARG A 40 6.12 -22.48 -27.74
C ARG A 40 6.58 -21.80 -26.44
N ASN A 41 5.71 -21.73 -25.43
CA ASN A 41 6.10 -21.19 -24.12
C ASN A 41 7.21 -22.02 -23.46
N GLU A 42 7.19 -23.33 -23.62
CA GLU A 42 8.14 -24.24 -22.98
C GLU A 42 9.49 -24.26 -23.71
N ASN A 43 9.50 -24.12 -25.02
CA ASN A 43 10.67 -24.36 -25.87
C ASN A 43 11.46 -23.09 -26.23
N GLU A 44 10.94 -21.91 -25.98
CA GLU A 44 11.63 -20.66 -26.31
C GLU A 44 12.37 -20.10 -25.08
N ALA A 45 13.71 -19.95 -25.20
CA ALA A 45 14.56 -19.42 -24.11
C ALA A 45 14.05 -18.07 -23.59
N TYR A 46 13.57 -17.18 -24.46
CA TYR A 46 12.99 -15.91 -24.07
C TYR A 46 11.79 -16.06 -23.11
N ASN A 47 10.96 -17.08 -23.32
CA ASN A 47 9.79 -17.32 -22.49
C ASN A 47 10.15 -17.97 -21.15
N SER A 48 11.24 -18.72 -21.06
CA SER A 48 11.71 -19.36 -19.82
C SER A 48 12.53 -18.46 -18.92
N GLN A 49 13.11 -17.39 -19.46
CA GLN A 49 13.94 -16.46 -18.69
C GLN A 49 13.08 -15.50 -17.83
N THR A 50 13.68 -15.06 -16.72
CA THR A 50 13.07 -14.10 -15.81
C THR A 50 13.32 -12.68 -16.29
N TYR A 51 12.22 -11.96 -16.59
CA TYR A 51 12.20 -10.57 -17.02
C TYR A 51 10.99 -9.85 -16.42
N SER A 52 10.90 -8.52 -16.62
CA SER A 52 9.62 -7.84 -16.58
C SER A 52 8.74 -8.39 -17.69
N ARG A 53 7.46 -8.49 -17.44
CA ARG A 53 6.50 -9.05 -18.39
C ARG A 53 5.30 -8.15 -18.55
N SER A 54 4.78 -8.08 -19.76
CA SER A 54 3.44 -7.60 -20.00
C SER A 54 2.64 -8.65 -20.76
N GLY A 55 1.36 -8.77 -20.44
CA GLY A 55 0.51 -9.78 -21.03
C GLY A 55 -0.94 -9.37 -21.06
N ILE A 56 -1.66 -9.98 -22.00
CA ILE A 56 -3.11 -9.82 -22.18
C ILE A 56 -3.74 -11.20 -22.04
N GLY A 57 -4.67 -11.33 -21.11
CA GLY A 57 -5.51 -12.51 -20.93
C GLY A 57 -6.96 -12.24 -21.29
N MET A 58 -7.68 -13.26 -21.70
CA MET A 58 -9.11 -13.21 -21.96
C MET A 58 -9.81 -14.41 -21.32
N SER A 59 -10.95 -14.17 -20.69
CA SER A 59 -11.82 -15.23 -20.12
C SER A 59 -12.34 -16.17 -21.20
N GLN A 60 -12.84 -17.35 -20.79
CA GLN A 60 -13.38 -18.34 -21.72
C GLN A 60 -14.62 -17.84 -22.50
N ASP A 61 -15.48 -17.06 -21.84
CA ASP A 61 -16.67 -16.46 -22.43
C ASP A 61 -16.40 -15.19 -23.24
N GLY A 62 -15.14 -14.74 -23.30
CA GLY A 62 -14.71 -13.55 -24.03
C GLY A 62 -15.15 -12.21 -23.45
N LYS A 63 -15.74 -12.20 -22.23
CA LYS A 63 -16.32 -10.97 -21.65
C LYS A 63 -15.36 -10.22 -20.73
N THR A 64 -14.32 -10.87 -20.24
CA THR A 64 -13.35 -10.28 -19.31
C THR A 64 -11.97 -10.26 -19.96
N LEU A 65 -11.37 -9.07 -20.01
CA LEU A 65 -10.00 -8.85 -20.44
C LEU A 65 -9.13 -8.62 -19.22
N TYR A 66 -8.00 -9.30 -19.15
CA TYR A 66 -7.01 -9.18 -18.11
C TYR A 66 -5.75 -8.54 -18.69
N LEU A 67 -5.29 -7.47 -18.09
CA LEU A 67 -4.02 -6.84 -18.41
C LEU A 67 -3.08 -7.02 -17.23
N ILE A 68 -1.85 -7.45 -17.50
CA ILE A 68 -0.83 -7.65 -16.46
C ILE A 68 0.48 -7.00 -16.87
N VAL A 69 1.13 -6.36 -15.93
CA VAL A 69 2.54 -5.99 -15.98
C VAL A 69 3.21 -6.50 -14.71
N ILE A 70 4.38 -7.09 -14.85
CA ILE A 70 5.20 -7.61 -13.76
C ILE A 70 6.57 -6.93 -13.85
N ASP A 71 6.96 -6.24 -12.80
CA ASP A 71 8.24 -5.55 -12.71
C ASP A 71 9.44 -6.50 -12.65
N TYR A 72 10.62 -6.00 -12.92
CA TYR A 72 11.88 -6.74 -12.87
C TYR A 72 12.96 -5.93 -12.18
N LYS A 73 13.72 -6.56 -11.28
CA LYS A 73 14.80 -5.92 -10.50
C LYS A 73 14.32 -4.68 -9.73
N SER A 74 13.08 -4.66 -9.29
CA SER A 74 12.59 -3.68 -8.34
C SER A 74 12.76 -4.17 -6.90
N SER A 75 12.53 -3.30 -5.92
CA SER A 75 12.57 -3.68 -4.50
C SER A 75 11.50 -4.71 -4.12
N THR A 76 10.45 -4.82 -4.92
CA THR A 76 9.27 -5.66 -4.65
C THR A 76 9.10 -6.81 -5.65
N SER A 77 9.88 -6.87 -6.74
CA SER A 77 9.72 -7.88 -7.78
C SER A 77 11.05 -8.28 -8.40
N VAL A 78 11.29 -9.58 -8.43
CA VAL A 78 12.43 -10.19 -9.15
C VAL A 78 12.14 -10.45 -10.62
N GLY A 79 10.91 -10.17 -11.08
CA GLY A 79 10.43 -10.51 -12.41
C GLY A 79 9.92 -11.96 -12.50
N THR A 80 9.56 -12.39 -13.70
CA THR A 80 8.99 -13.72 -13.91
C THR A 80 9.25 -14.24 -15.34
N ASN A 81 9.01 -15.52 -15.53
CA ASN A 81 8.88 -16.16 -16.85
C ASN A 81 7.41 -16.13 -17.33
N THR A 82 7.18 -16.48 -18.59
CA THR A 82 5.83 -16.46 -19.14
C THR A 82 4.90 -17.54 -18.58
N ALA A 83 5.44 -18.67 -18.12
CA ALA A 83 4.63 -19.73 -17.50
C ALA A 83 4.02 -19.26 -16.17
N THR A 84 4.80 -18.60 -15.33
CA THR A 84 4.32 -18.03 -14.06
C THR A 84 3.32 -16.89 -14.33
N MET A 85 3.59 -16.01 -15.31
CA MET A 85 2.62 -15.00 -15.73
C MET A 85 1.29 -15.63 -16.15
N CYS A 86 1.32 -16.69 -16.96
CA CYS A 86 0.11 -17.44 -17.34
C CYS A 86 -0.61 -18.04 -16.14
N TYR A 87 0.14 -18.57 -15.17
CA TYR A 87 -0.45 -19.11 -13.94
C TYR A 87 -1.20 -18.02 -13.17
N ILE A 88 -0.61 -16.85 -12.98
CA ILE A 88 -1.25 -15.70 -12.30
C ILE A 88 -2.53 -15.31 -13.04
N LEU A 89 -2.46 -15.12 -14.35
CA LEU A 89 -3.64 -14.75 -15.16
C LEU A 89 -4.72 -15.84 -15.16
N LYS A 90 -4.32 -17.12 -15.15
CA LYS A 90 -5.27 -18.24 -15.03
C LYS A 90 -5.99 -18.24 -13.68
N GLN A 91 -5.30 -17.95 -12.58
CA GLN A 91 -5.92 -17.82 -11.26
C GLN A 91 -6.92 -16.65 -11.23
N ALA A 92 -6.67 -15.59 -11.99
CA ALA A 92 -7.61 -14.49 -12.17
C ALA A 92 -8.82 -14.84 -13.07
N GLY A 93 -8.77 -15.96 -13.82
CA GLY A 93 -9.86 -16.41 -14.70
C GLY A 93 -9.56 -16.34 -16.20
N ALA A 94 -8.32 -16.03 -16.61
CA ALA A 94 -7.93 -16.03 -18.01
C ALA A 94 -7.92 -17.45 -18.58
N TRP A 95 -8.43 -17.60 -19.80
CA TRP A 95 -8.48 -18.83 -20.59
C TRP A 95 -7.43 -18.86 -21.71
N ASN A 96 -7.22 -17.71 -22.33
CA ASN A 96 -6.18 -17.48 -23.32
C ASN A 96 -5.28 -16.35 -22.85
N VAL A 97 -3.96 -16.44 -23.10
CA VAL A 97 -2.97 -15.42 -22.72
C VAL A 97 -1.98 -15.20 -23.86
N ALA A 98 -1.83 -13.96 -24.27
CA ALA A 98 -0.78 -13.50 -25.16
C ALA A 98 0.32 -12.78 -24.33
N ASN A 99 1.57 -13.17 -24.55
CA ASN A 99 2.73 -12.45 -24.03
C ASN A 99 3.03 -11.28 -24.97
N MET A 100 3.13 -10.09 -24.39
CA MET A 100 3.49 -8.88 -25.10
C MET A 100 5.01 -8.66 -25.00
N ASP A 101 5.48 -7.43 -25.24
CA ASP A 101 6.89 -7.10 -25.08
C ASP A 101 7.31 -7.13 -23.61
N ALA A 102 8.62 -7.17 -23.35
CA ALA A 102 9.21 -7.30 -22.03
C ALA A 102 10.33 -6.26 -21.82
N GLY A 103 11.02 -6.33 -20.70
CA GLY A 103 12.08 -5.37 -20.38
C GLY A 103 11.50 -3.99 -20.13
N GLY A 104 12.20 -2.95 -20.58
CA GLY A 104 11.76 -1.57 -20.41
C GLY A 104 10.46 -1.21 -21.15
N SER A 105 10.02 -2.05 -22.10
CA SER A 105 8.74 -1.86 -22.82
C SER A 105 7.53 -2.38 -22.03
N ALA A 106 7.74 -3.13 -20.96
CA ALA A 106 6.67 -3.60 -20.07
C ALA A 106 6.23 -2.44 -19.16
N GLN A 107 5.19 -1.72 -19.60
CA GLN A 107 4.68 -0.52 -18.96
C GLN A 107 3.16 -0.55 -18.90
N MET A 108 2.59 -0.02 -17.83
CA MET A 108 1.15 0.16 -17.66
C MET A 108 0.85 1.57 -17.20
N MET A 109 0.00 2.24 -17.96
CA MET A 109 -0.51 3.56 -17.64
C MET A 109 -1.97 3.44 -17.17
N LEU A 110 -2.29 4.09 -16.06
CA LEU A 110 -3.67 4.21 -15.60
C LEU A 110 -3.99 5.70 -15.44
N ARG A 111 -4.93 6.20 -16.24
CA ARG A 111 -5.35 7.61 -16.20
C ARG A 111 -4.20 8.60 -16.34
N GLY A 112 -3.26 8.31 -17.24
CA GLY A 112 -2.09 9.16 -17.49
C GLY A 112 -0.94 8.98 -16.49
N ASN A 113 -1.09 8.12 -15.49
CA ASN A 113 -0.03 7.82 -14.52
C ASN A 113 0.59 6.45 -14.80
N LEU A 114 1.90 6.38 -14.76
CA LEU A 114 2.66 5.13 -14.81
C LEU A 114 2.48 4.39 -13.47
N VAL A 115 1.92 3.17 -13.51
CA VAL A 115 1.56 2.41 -12.29
C VAL A 115 2.50 1.25 -11.98
N ASN A 116 3.56 1.07 -12.77
CA ASN A 116 4.60 0.07 -12.53
C ASN A 116 6.00 0.70 -12.57
N ASN A 117 7.04 -0.06 -12.21
CA ASN A 117 8.43 0.35 -12.26
C ASN A 117 9.09 -0.27 -13.51
N PRO A 118 9.23 0.46 -14.63
CA PRO A 118 9.86 -0.06 -15.83
C PRO A 118 11.30 -0.51 -15.56
N ALA A 119 11.74 -1.59 -16.22
CA ALA A 119 13.08 -2.13 -16.03
C ALA A 119 14.23 -1.16 -16.40
N ASP A 120 13.93 -0.12 -17.16
CA ASP A 120 14.88 0.95 -17.52
C ASP A 120 14.96 2.07 -16.45
N GLY A 121 14.17 1.96 -15.38
CA GLY A 121 14.05 3.01 -14.34
C GLY A 121 13.28 4.24 -14.79
N LYS A 122 12.76 4.26 -15.99
CA LYS A 122 11.95 5.33 -16.59
C LYS A 122 11.07 4.78 -17.71
N GLU A 123 10.06 5.55 -18.08
CA GLU A 123 9.21 5.25 -19.22
C GLU A 123 10.02 5.17 -20.53
N ARG A 124 9.78 4.10 -21.32
CA ARG A 124 10.39 3.90 -22.63
C ARG A 124 9.39 4.29 -23.72
N PRO A 125 9.76 5.09 -24.71
CA PRO A 125 8.96 5.27 -25.91
C PRO A 125 8.74 3.94 -26.63
N VAL A 126 7.48 3.59 -26.90
CA VAL A 126 7.07 2.41 -27.66
C VAL A 126 6.27 2.84 -28.87
N SER A 127 6.35 2.08 -29.98
CA SER A 127 5.69 2.44 -31.24
C SER A 127 4.17 2.25 -31.20
N ASN A 128 3.67 1.38 -30.34
CA ASN A 128 2.25 1.10 -30.16
C ASN A 128 1.98 0.54 -28.76
N GLY A 129 0.71 0.52 -28.38
CA GLY A 129 0.28 -0.02 -27.10
C GLY A 129 -1.18 -0.44 -27.18
N PHE A 130 -1.61 -1.27 -26.24
CA PHE A 130 -3.02 -1.59 -26.04
C PHE A 130 -3.64 -0.52 -25.15
N MET A 131 -4.69 0.13 -25.64
CA MET A 131 -5.37 1.21 -24.93
C MET A 131 -6.84 0.88 -24.73
N ILE A 132 -7.34 1.14 -23.54
CA ILE A 132 -8.75 1.02 -23.18
C ILE A 132 -9.30 2.44 -23.00
N PHE A 133 -10.34 2.75 -23.76
CA PHE A 133 -11.09 4.00 -23.63
C PHE A 133 -12.50 3.68 -23.14
N THR A 134 -13.05 4.58 -22.34
CA THR A 134 -14.48 4.58 -22.05
C THR A 134 -15.16 5.67 -22.87
N ASN A 135 -16.31 5.36 -23.44
CA ASN A 135 -17.24 6.32 -24.06
C ASN A 135 -18.48 6.52 -23.17
N ALA A 136 -18.39 6.13 -21.90
CA ALA A 136 -19.45 6.38 -20.94
C ALA A 136 -19.70 7.90 -20.84
N PRO A 137 -20.95 8.34 -20.74
CA PRO A 137 -21.27 9.74 -20.46
C PRO A 137 -20.58 10.24 -19.20
N GLU A 138 -20.26 11.53 -19.15
CA GLU A 138 -19.83 12.16 -17.91
C GLU A 138 -20.94 12.03 -16.87
N ASP A 139 -20.64 11.37 -15.77
CA ASP A 139 -21.52 11.16 -14.64
C ASP A 139 -20.70 11.20 -13.36
N ASN A 140 -20.89 12.21 -12.53
CA ASN A 140 -20.23 12.38 -11.24
C ASN A 140 -21.10 11.88 -10.09
N THR A 141 -22.18 11.16 -10.37
CA THR A 141 -23.08 10.62 -9.34
C THR A 141 -22.47 9.37 -8.73
N LEU A 142 -22.25 9.37 -7.43
CA LEU A 142 -21.74 8.22 -6.69
C LEU A 142 -22.75 7.07 -6.72
N ASN A 143 -22.33 5.91 -7.21
CA ASN A 143 -23.20 4.72 -7.35
C ASN A 143 -22.68 3.52 -6.58
N SER A 144 -21.37 3.31 -6.51
CA SER A 144 -20.77 2.19 -5.79
C SER A 144 -19.44 2.59 -5.16
N LEU A 145 -19.02 1.83 -4.15
CA LEU A 145 -17.81 2.05 -3.39
C LEU A 145 -16.87 0.84 -3.50
N ALA A 146 -15.59 1.11 -3.39
CA ALA A 146 -14.58 0.07 -3.22
C ALA A 146 -13.53 0.51 -2.18
N PHE A 147 -12.88 -0.45 -1.55
CA PHE A 147 -11.70 -0.21 -0.76
C PHE A 147 -10.47 -0.14 -1.68
N ASP A 148 -9.48 0.68 -1.33
CA ASP A 148 -8.23 0.80 -2.11
C ASP A 148 -7.33 -0.46 -2.04
N ASN A 149 -7.85 -1.56 -1.51
CA ASN A 149 -7.19 -2.86 -1.43
C ASN A 149 -8.14 -3.95 -1.92
N TYR A 150 -7.60 -5.01 -2.55
CA TYR A 150 -8.40 -6.14 -3.04
C TYR A 150 -8.57 -7.25 -2.00
N ASN A 151 -7.56 -7.49 -1.18
CA ASN A 151 -7.59 -8.43 -0.07
C ASN A 151 -6.85 -7.79 1.10
N LEU A 152 -7.47 -7.78 2.27
CA LEU A 152 -6.91 -7.19 3.46
C LEU A 152 -6.61 -8.29 4.48
N GLU A 153 -5.33 -8.52 4.74
CA GLU A 153 -4.88 -9.31 5.88
C GLU A 153 -4.41 -8.34 6.96
N VAL A 154 -4.95 -8.48 8.16
CA VAL A 154 -4.67 -7.58 9.29
C VAL A 154 -4.34 -8.37 10.53
N PRO A 155 -3.46 -7.87 11.41
CA PRO A 155 -3.21 -8.52 12.68
C PRO A 155 -4.41 -8.36 13.63
N SER A 156 -4.59 -9.35 14.51
CA SER A 156 -5.55 -9.25 15.62
C SER A 156 -5.29 -7.99 16.45
N TYR A 157 -6.36 -7.41 17.01
CA TYR A 157 -6.36 -6.15 17.77
C TYR A 157 -5.91 -4.90 16.98
N SER A 158 -5.61 -5.00 15.69
CA SER A 158 -5.24 -3.82 14.89
C SER A 158 -6.43 -2.89 14.65
N CYS A 159 -6.10 -1.63 14.40
CA CYS A 159 -7.08 -0.60 14.07
C CYS A 159 -6.61 0.15 12.81
N PHE A 160 -7.52 0.39 11.86
CA PHE A 160 -7.22 1.21 10.70
C PHE A 160 -8.47 1.92 10.17
N GLU A 161 -8.24 3.01 9.47
CA GLU A 161 -9.22 3.73 8.69
C GLU A 161 -8.92 3.48 7.20
N PRO A 162 -9.84 2.86 6.45
CA PRO A 162 -9.59 2.53 5.04
C PRO A 162 -9.78 3.75 4.14
N THR A 163 -9.03 3.82 3.05
CA THR A 163 -9.32 4.70 1.93
C THR A 163 -10.44 4.12 1.09
N ILE A 164 -11.46 4.90 0.80
CA ILE A 164 -12.65 4.49 0.05
C ILE A 164 -12.68 5.17 -1.31
N LEU A 165 -12.81 4.36 -2.35
CA LEU A 165 -12.91 4.79 -3.75
C LEU A 165 -14.38 4.85 -4.17
N GLY A 166 -14.76 5.93 -4.86
CA GLY A 166 -16.12 6.14 -5.36
C GLY A 166 -16.22 5.96 -6.87
N TYR A 167 -17.23 5.21 -7.31
CA TYR A 167 -17.49 4.93 -8.73
C TYR A 167 -18.90 5.35 -9.12
N ASN A 168 -19.05 5.82 -10.37
CA ASN A 168 -20.35 6.13 -10.95
C ASN A 168 -21.08 4.87 -11.46
N SER A 169 -22.27 5.05 -12.03
CA SER A 169 -23.11 3.96 -12.57
C SER A 169 -22.47 3.20 -13.75
N TYR A 170 -21.47 3.78 -14.39
CA TYR A 170 -20.70 3.17 -15.48
C TYR A 170 -19.40 2.50 -15.01
N GLY A 171 -19.15 2.44 -13.68
CA GLY A 171 -17.92 1.89 -13.10
C GLY A 171 -16.69 2.77 -13.29
N VAL A 172 -16.88 4.05 -13.65
CA VAL A 172 -15.78 5.02 -13.71
C VAL A 172 -15.50 5.54 -12.32
N LEU A 173 -14.23 5.51 -11.91
CA LEU A 173 -13.79 6.08 -10.64
C LEU A 173 -13.93 7.61 -10.71
N ILE A 174 -14.73 8.18 -9.84
CA ILE A 174 -15.02 9.61 -9.78
C ILE A 174 -14.47 10.28 -8.52
N ASP A 175 -14.16 9.48 -7.48
CA ASP A 175 -13.61 9.95 -6.21
C ASP A 175 -12.55 8.95 -5.71
N THR A 176 -11.36 9.42 -5.43
CA THR A 176 -10.23 8.60 -4.95
C THR A 176 -10.14 8.53 -3.44
N ASP A 177 -10.97 9.29 -2.71
CA ASP A 177 -10.95 9.37 -1.25
C ASP A 177 -12.28 9.91 -0.71
N VAL A 178 -13.32 9.08 -0.80
CA VAL A 178 -14.68 9.40 -0.33
C VAL A 178 -14.64 9.67 1.17
N GLN A 179 -14.94 10.89 1.59
CA GLN A 179 -14.87 11.29 3.00
C GLN A 179 -16.13 10.90 3.80
N GLU A 180 -17.30 10.99 3.18
CA GLU A 180 -18.59 10.72 3.83
C GLU A 180 -19.02 9.28 3.64
N PHE A 181 -18.60 8.40 4.55
CA PHE A 181 -18.96 6.98 4.56
C PHE A 181 -19.18 6.46 5.97
N THR A 182 -19.77 5.27 6.06
CA THR A 182 -19.92 4.51 7.30
C THR A 182 -19.53 3.07 7.04
N LEU A 183 -18.70 2.52 7.94
CA LEU A 183 -18.31 1.10 7.94
C LEU A 183 -19.30 0.26 8.75
N SER A 184 -19.41 -0.99 8.35
CA SER A 184 -19.98 -2.07 9.16
C SER A 184 -19.23 -3.36 8.86
N CYS A 185 -19.27 -4.35 9.75
CA CYS A 185 -18.56 -5.61 9.55
C CYS A 185 -19.36 -6.79 10.08
N ASP A 186 -18.98 -8.00 9.63
CA ASP A 186 -19.47 -9.23 10.23
C ASP A 186 -19.10 -9.27 11.73
N ALA A 187 -20.01 -9.69 12.60
CA ALA A 187 -19.85 -9.59 14.05
C ALA A 187 -18.62 -10.35 14.60
N SER A 188 -18.17 -11.41 13.92
CA SER A 188 -16.97 -12.17 14.28
C SER A 188 -15.67 -11.48 13.84
N LEU A 189 -15.75 -10.55 12.90
CA LEU A 189 -14.56 -9.92 12.28
C LEU A 189 -13.95 -8.86 13.18
N GLY A 190 -14.77 -8.15 13.95
CA GLY A 190 -14.33 -7.06 14.80
C GLY A 190 -15.44 -6.06 15.12
N THR A 191 -15.08 -4.82 15.38
CA THR A 191 -16.00 -3.73 15.70
C THR A 191 -15.65 -2.47 14.90
N ILE A 192 -16.61 -1.55 14.83
CA ILE A 192 -16.44 -0.25 14.17
C ILE A 192 -16.47 0.84 15.23
N SER A 193 -15.67 1.90 15.04
CA SER A 193 -15.66 3.09 15.88
C SER A 193 -17.04 3.78 15.90
N SER A 194 -17.30 4.57 16.93
CA SER A 194 -18.57 5.27 17.09
C SER A 194 -18.88 6.29 15.98
N ASP A 195 -17.83 6.82 15.32
CA ASP A 195 -17.95 7.70 14.15
C ASP A 195 -18.11 6.93 12.82
N GLY A 196 -18.05 5.59 12.86
CA GLY A 196 -18.21 4.74 11.67
C GLY A 196 -17.02 4.71 10.72
N LYS A 197 -15.87 5.28 11.09
CA LYS A 197 -14.72 5.46 10.18
C LYS A 197 -13.62 4.42 10.35
N LYS A 198 -13.44 3.87 11.55
CA LYS A 198 -12.34 2.96 11.88
C LYS A 198 -12.84 1.55 12.14
N PHE A 199 -12.11 0.59 11.62
CA PHE A 199 -12.30 -0.82 11.92
C PHE A 199 -11.30 -1.28 12.98
N TYR A 200 -11.77 -2.01 13.98
CA TYR A 200 -10.99 -2.67 15.01
C TYR A 200 -11.09 -4.17 14.81
N ALA A 201 -9.97 -4.81 14.52
CA ALA A 201 -9.92 -6.23 14.23
C ALA A 201 -10.20 -7.10 15.47
N SER A 202 -10.84 -8.24 15.25
CA SER A 202 -11.09 -9.26 16.27
C SER A 202 -9.82 -9.65 17.04
N PRO A 203 -9.91 -9.98 18.34
CA PRO A 203 -8.83 -10.61 19.09
C PRO A 203 -8.36 -11.94 18.52
N ASN A 204 -9.26 -12.66 17.84
CA ASN A 204 -9.00 -14.01 17.34
C ASN A 204 -8.86 -14.00 15.81
N ALA A 205 -8.05 -14.95 15.31
CA ALA A 205 -7.94 -15.19 13.88
C ALA A 205 -9.32 -15.57 13.32
N THR A 206 -9.74 -14.87 12.26
CA THR A 206 -11.05 -15.06 11.61
C THR A 206 -11.03 -14.45 10.21
N SER A 207 -12.09 -14.67 9.44
CA SER A 207 -12.30 -13.96 8.18
C SER A 207 -13.76 -13.62 7.98
N GLY A 208 -14.02 -12.52 7.27
CA GLY A 208 -15.36 -12.03 7.00
C GLY A 208 -15.33 -10.85 6.05
N TYR A 209 -16.40 -10.07 6.02
CA TYR A 209 -16.52 -8.91 5.17
C TYR A 209 -16.59 -7.62 5.99
N LEU A 210 -15.81 -6.64 5.54
CA LEU A 210 -15.96 -5.24 5.92
C LEU A 210 -16.79 -4.56 4.82
N HIS A 211 -17.84 -3.89 5.20
CA HIS A 211 -18.77 -3.19 4.31
C HIS A 211 -18.62 -1.69 4.48
N VAL A 212 -18.87 -0.96 3.41
CA VAL A 212 -18.90 0.50 3.43
C VAL A 212 -20.15 1.01 2.74
N THR A 213 -20.73 2.08 3.26
CA THR A 213 -21.90 2.74 2.70
C THR A 213 -21.70 4.26 2.67
N SER A 214 -22.19 4.92 1.61
CA SER A 214 -22.28 6.37 1.48
C SER A 214 -23.57 6.72 0.71
N GLY A 215 -24.56 7.25 1.40
CA GLY A 215 -25.90 7.39 0.82
C GLY A 215 -26.46 6.03 0.39
N THR A 216 -26.74 5.88 -0.91
CA THR A 216 -27.18 4.60 -1.51
C THR A 216 -26.04 3.75 -2.06
N ALA A 217 -24.84 4.32 -2.19
CA ALA A 217 -23.66 3.61 -2.69
C ALA A 217 -23.10 2.65 -1.64
N THR A 218 -22.71 1.45 -2.06
CA THR A 218 -22.19 0.42 -1.17
C THR A 218 -20.95 -0.23 -1.75
N GLY A 219 -20.12 -0.80 -0.87
CA GLY A 219 -18.97 -1.60 -1.22
C GLY A 219 -18.64 -2.62 -0.14
N LYS A 220 -17.80 -3.60 -0.44
CA LYS A 220 -17.29 -4.56 0.54
C LYS A 220 -15.92 -5.09 0.16
N ILE A 221 -15.14 -5.48 1.19
CA ILE A 221 -13.87 -6.18 1.03
C ILE A 221 -13.83 -7.39 1.94
N LYS A 222 -13.18 -8.46 1.49
CA LYS A 222 -12.87 -9.59 2.37
C LYS A 222 -11.68 -9.22 3.26
N VAL A 223 -11.83 -9.39 4.58
CA VAL A 223 -10.79 -9.18 5.57
C VAL A 223 -10.45 -10.52 6.22
N THR A 224 -9.17 -10.78 6.41
CA THR A 224 -8.66 -11.92 7.16
C THR A 224 -7.86 -11.40 8.34
N VAL A 225 -8.32 -11.67 9.55
CA VAL A 225 -7.59 -11.36 10.78
C VAL A 225 -6.64 -12.51 11.08
N LYS A 226 -5.36 -12.21 11.29
CA LYS A 226 -4.32 -13.17 11.64
C LYS A 226 -3.74 -12.85 13.02
N GLU A 227 -3.39 -13.85 13.78
CA GLU A 227 -2.55 -13.66 14.96
C GLU A 227 -1.16 -13.20 14.51
N ALA A 228 -0.66 -12.14 15.13
CA ALA A 228 0.66 -11.61 14.86
C ALA A 228 1.21 -10.93 16.12
N ASP A 229 2.50 -11.15 16.36
CA ASP A 229 3.19 -10.54 17.48
C ASP A 229 3.23 -9.01 17.34
N ILE A 230 3.18 -8.31 18.46
CA ILE A 230 3.43 -6.88 18.52
C ILE A 230 4.88 -6.61 18.89
N VAL A 231 5.44 -5.55 18.32
CA VAL A 231 6.79 -5.07 18.63
C VAL A 231 6.76 -3.56 18.85
N MET A 232 7.63 -3.07 19.74
CA MET A 232 7.88 -1.64 19.80
C MET A 232 8.64 -1.21 18.55
N LYS A 233 8.21 -0.14 17.89
CA LYS A 233 8.87 0.40 16.71
C LYS A 233 10.33 0.74 16.97
N ASN A 234 10.62 1.24 18.18
CA ASN A 234 11.97 1.51 18.66
C ASN A 234 12.32 0.55 19.80
N SER A 235 13.53 -0.01 19.82
CA SER A 235 14.00 -0.87 20.90
C SER A 235 14.41 -0.09 22.14
N GLU A 236 14.81 1.18 21.96
CA GLU A 236 15.14 2.12 23.05
C GLU A 236 14.81 3.55 22.64
N ILE A 237 14.51 4.38 23.63
CA ILE A 237 14.31 5.82 23.50
C ILE A 237 14.97 6.59 24.64
N ILE A 238 15.29 7.86 24.35
CA ILE A 238 15.65 8.86 25.36
C ILE A 238 14.47 9.80 25.52
N ALA A 239 13.98 9.96 26.72
CA ALA A 239 12.86 10.83 27.05
C ALA A 239 13.23 11.88 28.10
N ASP A 240 12.49 12.96 28.15
CA ASP A 240 12.62 13.99 29.17
C ASP A 240 11.25 14.31 29.79
N LYS A 241 11.23 15.29 30.71
CA LYS A 241 10.00 15.73 31.36
C LYS A 241 9.19 16.72 30.51
N ALA A 242 9.85 17.50 29.69
CA ALA A 242 9.26 18.62 28.95
C ALA A 242 8.63 18.16 27.63
N HIS A 243 9.12 17.05 27.05
CA HIS A 243 8.70 16.54 25.76
C HIS A 243 8.13 15.12 25.90
N PRO A 244 6.81 14.98 26.14
CA PRO A 244 6.16 13.69 26.17
C PRO A 244 6.37 12.94 24.86
N TYR A 245 6.64 11.63 24.95
CA TYR A 245 6.90 10.76 23.81
C TYR A 245 5.67 9.88 23.51
N SER A 246 5.13 9.96 22.29
CA SER A 246 4.07 9.04 21.86
C SER A 246 4.69 7.69 21.52
N LEU A 247 4.29 6.64 22.23
CA LEU A 247 4.77 5.28 22.01
C LEU A 247 4.21 4.75 20.68
N GLU A 248 5.06 4.06 19.94
CA GLU A 248 4.68 3.46 18.65
C GLU A 248 4.82 1.94 18.74
N VAL A 249 3.70 1.25 18.50
CA VAL A 249 3.61 -0.21 18.53
C VAL A 249 3.19 -0.70 17.17
N ILE A 250 3.90 -1.65 16.63
CA ILE A 250 3.70 -2.18 15.28
C ILE A 250 3.60 -3.71 15.27
N SER A 251 3.09 -4.24 14.19
CA SER A 251 3.10 -5.66 13.84
C SER A 251 3.37 -5.83 12.35
N HIS A 252 3.77 -7.02 11.94
CA HIS A 252 4.03 -7.34 10.55
C HIS A 252 3.20 -8.53 10.08
N ILE A 253 2.62 -8.42 8.88
CA ILE A 253 2.07 -9.56 8.14
C ILE A 253 2.71 -9.54 6.75
N GLY A 254 3.59 -10.49 6.49
CA GLY A 254 4.46 -10.45 5.32
C GLY A 254 5.33 -9.20 5.32
N GLU A 255 5.25 -8.40 4.28
CA GLU A 255 6.00 -7.13 4.17
C GLU A 255 5.19 -5.91 4.67
N ASN A 256 3.93 -6.09 5.05
CA ASN A 256 3.08 -5.01 5.51
C ASN A 256 3.28 -4.73 7.00
N THR A 257 3.42 -3.45 7.35
CA THR A 257 3.51 -2.97 8.72
C THR A 257 2.18 -2.35 9.14
N PHE A 258 1.69 -2.76 10.30
CA PHE A 258 0.46 -2.25 10.91
C PHE A 258 0.79 -1.56 12.21
N THR A 259 0.09 -0.46 12.50
CA THR A 259 0.23 0.28 13.75
C THR A 259 -0.91 -0.04 14.69
N TYR A 260 -0.61 -0.08 15.99
CA TYR A 260 -1.63 -0.18 17.04
C TYR A 260 -1.82 1.18 17.70
N ASP A 261 -3.03 1.41 18.18
CA ASP A 261 -3.29 2.55 19.06
C ASP A 261 -2.64 2.26 20.43
N PRO A 262 -1.61 3.02 20.85
CA PRO A 262 -0.92 2.76 22.11
C PRO A 262 -1.83 2.89 23.34
N SER A 263 -2.95 3.60 23.23
CA SER A 263 -3.95 3.73 24.30
C SER A 263 -4.75 2.44 24.53
N SER A 264 -4.78 1.54 23.56
CA SER A 264 -5.46 0.24 23.67
C SER A 264 -4.63 -0.84 24.37
N LEU A 265 -3.33 -0.58 24.64
CA LEU A 265 -2.43 -1.50 25.29
C LEU A 265 -2.44 -1.31 26.81
N SER A 266 -2.21 -2.41 27.53
CA SER A 266 -1.85 -2.38 28.95
C SER A 266 -0.34 -2.17 29.08
N TRP A 267 0.05 -1.16 29.84
CA TRP A 267 1.46 -0.81 30.03
C TRP A 267 1.96 -1.20 31.43
N SER A 268 3.13 -1.79 31.48
CA SER A 268 3.89 -2.00 32.71
C SER A 268 5.26 -1.34 32.61
N ILE A 269 5.73 -0.81 33.75
CA ILE A 269 7.00 -0.10 33.88
C ILE A 269 7.78 -0.79 35.03
N GLU A 270 8.99 -1.24 34.74
CA GLU A 270 9.82 -1.94 35.73
C GLU A 270 10.16 -1.04 36.91
N ASP A 271 10.60 0.20 36.66
CA ASP A 271 10.78 1.24 37.66
C ASP A 271 9.90 2.46 37.40
N PRO A 272 8.69 2.54 38.02
CA PRO A 272 7.76 3.64 37.82
C PRO A 272 8.22 4.99 38.38
N THR A 273 9.36 5.05 39.08
CA THR A 273 9.94 6.32 39.53
C THR A 273 10.66 7.06 38.39
N VAL A 274 11.05 6.36 37.32
CA VAL A 274 11.78 6.90 36.18
C VAL A 274 10.85 7.58 35.16
N CYS A 275 9.73 6.95 34.81
CA CYS A 275 8.76 7.48 33.85
C CYS A 275 7.33 7.05 34.20
N LYS A 276 6.36 7.69 33.56
CA LYS A 276 4.94 7.27 33.53
C LYS A 276 4.42 7.15 32.13
N ILE A 277 3.37 6.36 31.96
CA ILE A 277 2.66 6.19 30.69
C ILE A 277 1.18 6.42 30.93
N GLU A 278 0.59 7.35 30.19
CA GLU A 278 -0.84 7.68 30.22
C GLU A 278 -1.35 7.71 28.77
N ASN A 279 -2.33 6.85 28.44
CA ASN A 279 -2.90 6.74 27.09
C ASN A 279 -1.82 6.56 25.97
N GLY A 280 -0.79 5.75 26.25
CA GLY A 280 0.29 5.52 25.28
C GLY A 280 1.29 6.66 25.14
N ILE A 281 1.20 7.69 25.99
CA ILE A 281 2.15 8.81 26.04
C ILE A 281 3.06 8.63 27.25
N LEU A 282 4.37 8.52 26.98
CA LEU A 282 5.40 8.40 28.00
C LEU A 282 5.93 9.77 28.40
N THR A 283 6.08 9.99 29.68
CA THR A 283 6.66 11.21 30.25
C THR A 283 7.75 10.84 31.26
N GLY A 284 8.94 11.43 31.15
CA GLY A 284 10.02 11.27 32.10
C GLY A 284 9.69 11.93 33.46
N ILE A 285 10.06 11.27 34.57
CA ILE A 285 9.86 11.76 35.92
C ILE A 285 11.21 12.10 36.57
N LYS A 286 12.16 11.18 36.45
CA LYS A 286 13.48 11.27 37.08
C LYS A 286 14.53 10.64 36.20
N ASN A 287 15.75 11.21 36.19
CA ASN A 287 16.88 10.63 35.48
C ASN A 287 17.12 9.18 35.87
N GLY A 288 17.25 8.30 34.89
CA GLY A 288 17.42 6.87 35.10
C GLY A 288 17.05 6.07 33.86
N THR A 289 17.18 4.76 33.99
CA THR A 289 16.84 3.82 32.90
C THR A 289 15.87 2.78 33.44
N THR A 290 14.84 2.46 32.69
CA THR A 290 13.85 1.42 32.99
C THR A 290 13.41 0.69 31.71
N ASN A 291 12.83 -0.50 31.89
CA ASN A 291 12.16 -1.19 30.82
C ASN A 291 10.65 -0.98 30.91
N ILE A 292 10.00 -0.84 29.78
CA ILE A 292 8.55 -0.81 29.67
C ILE A 292 8.06 -1.96 28.81
N THR A 293 6.88 -2.46 29.12
CA THR A 293 6.20 -3.53 28.35
C THR A 293 4.80 -3.07 28.01
N GLY A 294 4.46 -3.05 26.72
CA GLY A 294 3.09 -2.92 26.26
C GLY A 294 2.50 -4.27 25.94
N SER A 295 1.27 -4.54 26.37
CA SER A 295 0.60 -5.82 26.17
C SER A 295 -0.81 -5.64 25.65
N ILE A 296 -1.24 -6.54 24.75
CA ILE A 296 -2.63 -6.65 24.28
C ILE A 296 -2.98 -8.13 24.06
N GLY A 297 -4.01 -8.63 24.73
CA GLY A 297 -4.30 -10.07 24.75
C GLY A 297 -3.10 -10.89 25.21
N ASN A 298 -2.64 -11.82 24.38
CA ASN A 298 -1.49 -12.69 24.66
C ASN A 298 -0.16 -12.16 24.10
N PHE A 299 -0.17 -11.00 23.45
CA PHE A 299 1.00 -10.41 22.80
C PHE A 299 1.62 -9.32 23.68
N SER A 300 2.95 -9.21 23.64
CA SER A 300 3.66 -8.16 24.35
C SER A 300 4.93 -7.73 23.63
N GLY A 301 5.25 -6.44 23.73
CA GLY A 301 6.48 -5.84 23.21
C GLY A 301 7.21 -5.07 24.31
N ASN A 302 8.53 -5.12 24.29
CA ASN A 302 9.38 -4.49 25.30
C ASN A 302 10.21 -3.36 24.70
N MET A 303 10.49 -2.33 25.49
CA MET A 303 11.37 -1.22 25.12
C MET A 303 12.13 -0.70 26.31
N LYS A 304 13.39 -0.33 26.09
CA LYS A 304 14.23 0.35 27.08
C LYS A 304 13.97 1.86 26.99
N VAL A 305 13.78 2.48 28.14
CA VAL A 305 13.60 3.93 28.27
C VAL A 305 14.72 4.49 29.15
N THR A 306 15.42 5.49 28.61
CA THR A 306 16.37 6.30 29.39
C THR A 306 15.76 7.69 29.52
N VAL A 307 15.63 8.18 30.75
CA VAL A 307 15.15 9.53 31.02
C VAL A 307 16.36 10.41 31.33
N GLU A 308 16.53 11.45 30.55
CA GLU A 308 17.57 12.46 30.71
C GLU A 308 16.92 13.83 30.84
N ILE A 309 16.74 14.30 32.08
CA ILE A 309 16.20 15.64 32.32
C ILE A 309 17.41 16.57 32.48
N PRO A 310 17.60 17.54 31.56
CA PRO A 310 18.69 18.50 31.68
C PRO A 310 18.59 19.24 32.97
N GLU A 311 19.72 19.34 33.71
CA GLU A 311 19.78 20.27 34.82
C GLU A 311 19.60 21.69 34.25
N SER A 312 18.68 22.44 34.81
CA SER A 312 18.60 23.87 34.50
C SER A 312 19.96 24.49 34.77
N PRO A 313 20.57 25.17 33.77
CA PRO A 313 21.82 25.84 34.01
C PRO A 313 21.61 26.76 35.22
N LYS A 314 22.41 26.58 36.27
CA LYS A 314 22.46 27.51 37.38
C LYS A 314 23.11 28.78 36.85
N ILE A 315 22.33 29.65 36.24
CA ILE A 315 22.74 30.99 35.89
C ILE A 315 22.70 31.77 37.21
N PRO A 316 23.84 32.27 37.73
CA PRO A 316 23.83 33.15 38.89
C PRO A 316 22.90 34.31 38.56
N ALA A 317 21.96 34.60 39.45
CA ALA A 317 20.84 35.53 39.18
C ALA A 317 21.28 36.96 38.82
N ASP A 318 22.55 37.32 38.99
CA ASP A 318 23.01 38.71 38.96
C ASP A 318 24.27 39.00 38.15
N ASP A 319 24.85 38.04 37.44
CA ASP A 319 26.09 38.32 36.66
C ASP A 319 25.95 37.97 35.16
N PHE A 320 25.41 38.94 34.40
CA PHE A 320 25.45 38.91 32.93
C PHE A 320 26.63 39.71 32.39
N SER A 321 27.60 40.12 33.21
CA SER A 321 28.71 41.02 32.79
C SER A 321 29.65 40.40 31.75
N GLY A 322 29.61 39.09 31.56
CA GLY A 322 30.40 38.37 30.55
C GLY A 322 29.63 37.98 29.30
N TRP A 323 28.35 38.33 29.18
CA TRP A 323 27.52 37.93 28.03
C TRP A 323 27.68 38.91 26.88
N THR A 324 28.07 38.40 25.73
CA THR A 324 28.07 39.17 24.45
C THR A 324 26.91 38.70 23.61
N THR A 325 26.12 39.66 23.12
CA THR A 325 25.08 39.37 22.10
C THR A 325 25.75 39.10 20.76
N LYS A 326 25.53 37.92 20.21
CA LYS A 326 25.89 37.57 18.85
C LYS A 326 24.63 37.58 18.02
N SER A 327 24.47 38.53 17.11
CA SER A 327 23.38 38.52 16.16
C SER A 327 23.58 37.37 15.18
N ILE A 328 22.59 36.50 15.10
CA ILE A 328 22.44 35.46 14.05
C ILE A 328 21.67 36.15 12.93
N SER A 329 22.15 36.04 11.69
CA SER A 329 21.65 36.77 10.52
C SER A 329 20.17 36.56 10.13
N SER A 330 19.39 35.85 10.94
CA SER A 330 17.95 35.64 10.76
C SER A 330 17.08 36.14 11.91
N ILE A 331 17.69 36.74 12.97
CA ILE A 331 16.93 37.28 14.13
C ILE A 331 17.46 38.69 14.37
N THR A 332 16.71 39.70 13.97
CA THR A 332 17.13 41.10 14.02
C THR A 332 16.96 41.75 15.40
N ASP A 333 16.19 41.19 16.34
CA ASP A 333 16.04 41.78 17.68
C ASP A 333 15.75 40.67 18.71
N ALA A 334 16.79 40.13 19.34
CA ALA A 334 16.64 39.35 20.56
C ALA A 334 17.01 40.20 21.77
N THR A 335 16.06 40.61 22.55
CA THR A 335 16.26 41.22 23.86
C THR A 335 16.13 40.15 24.92
N VAL A 336 17.19 39.85 25.66
CA VAL A 336 17.13 39.02 26.85
C VAL A 336 16.73 39.93 28.01
N THR A 337 15.51 39.84 28.48
CA THR A 337 15.03 40.45 29.72
C THR A 337 15.11 39.41 30.81
N PRO A 338 15.78 39.70 31.96
CA PRO A 338 15.69 38.80 33.11
C PRO A 338 14.24 38.80 33.62
N SER A 339 13.56 37.66 33.56
CA SER A 339 12.33 37.50 34.33
C SER A 339 12.73 37.29 35.78
N GLY A 340 12.28 38.21 36.64
CA GLY A 340 12.54 38.16 38.05
C GLY A 340 12.09 36.85 38.70
N ASN A 341 12.79 36.52 39.72
CA ASN A 341 12.68 35.38 40.62
C ASN A 341 11.29 34.74 40.70
N ASN A 342 11.20 33.47 40.34
CA ASN A 342 10.38 32.48 41.01
C ASN A 342 11.16 31.19 41.18
#